data_7b86487fbc0778308156b0fc4d93c3b3
#
_entry.id   7b86487fbc0778308156b0fc4d93c3b3
#
_cell.length_a   1.000
_cell.length_b   1.000
_cell.length_c   1.000
_cell.angle_alpha   90.00
_cell.angle_beta   90.00
_cell.angle_gamma   90.00
#
_symmetry.space_group_name_H-M   'P 1'
#
loop_
_entity.id
_entity.type
_entity.pdbx_description
1 polymer ?
#
loop_
_entity_poly.entity_id
_entity_poly.type
_entity_poly.pdbx_seq_one_letter_code
_entity_poly.pdbx_strand_id
1 'polypeptide(L)'
;VRYVGEPVVVIVAESPYLAEDAIAKVKLDLDALPAVTNVEDAAEGKYLLHEVAGENIGASYRVERGNVETAFDNAPYIRRERFVTNRHAACPLETRGLIGECDQDSGRLRLTGAAKVTYFNRRHIAAAFDLDEEKVELIELDVGGGFGARGELYPEDYLVLIAARRVGKPVKWIEDRRENLMACNHSRDITCDLEIAGTLDGTILGMRCTVLGDLGAYVRTNGGVVPSKAVQFLPGPYRIPSFAAEMKAIVTNKTPVGTMRGPGRFEATFCRERMLDIMARDLFIDPAELRLKNLLNSEELPYRIGELVPGDPDATFDEGDYGSAFRQLLEMIDYDNWKTKQGYELDGRLMGLGLAIFHESSAVGPPETETINIHFDGRVELLTGASSQGQGMEQDM
;
A
#
# COMPACT_ATOMS: atom_id res chain seq x y z
N VAL A 1 22.20 -5.17 11.02
CA VAL A 1 21.58 -4.04 10.28
C VAL A 1 21.32 -4.50 8.86
N ARG A 2 20.08 -4.29 8.36
CA ARG A 2 19.65 -4.82 7.06
C ARG A 2 19.25 -3.73 6.06
N TYR A 3 18.99 -2.50 6.53
CA TYR A 3 18.66 -1.38 5.64
C TYR A 3 19.14 -0.04 6.20
N VAL A 4 19.27 0.96 5.35
CA VAL A 4 19.61 2.33 5.75
C VAL A 4 18.44 2.97 6.47
N GLY A 5 18.65 3.42 7.72
CA GLY A 5 17.60 3.93 8.60
C GLY A 5 17.12 2.93 9.66
N GLU A 6 17.68 1.72 9.70
CA GLU A 6 17.39 0.77 10.78
C GLU A 6 18.01 1.26 12.09
N PRO A 7 17.26 1.37 13.20
CA PRO A 7 17.78 1.83 14.47
C PRO A 7 18.85 0.88 15.02
N VAL A 8 19.97 1.42 15.44
CA VAL A 8 21.09 0.67 16.02
C VAL A 8 21.34 1.05 17.47
N VAL A 9 21.17 2.34 17.80
CA VAL A 9 21.41 2.89 19.14
C VAL A 9 20.32 3.87 19.47
N VAL A 10 19.89 3.85 20.74
CA VAL A 10 18.98 4.83 21.33
C VAL A 10 19.72 5.61 22.41
N ILE A 11 19.72 6.92 22.32
CA ILE A 11 20.32 7.83 23.28
C ILE A 11 19.21 8.64 23.93
N VAL A 12 19.19 8.65 25.25
CA VAL A 12 18.27 9.46 26.05
C VAL A 12 19.06 10.51 26.81
N ALA A 13 18.67 11.77 26.66
CA ALA A 13 19.29 12.90 27.35
C ALA A 13 18.24 13.89 27.84
N GLU A 14 18.64 14.87 28.63
CA GLU A 14 17.75 15.90 29.18
C GLU A 14 17.27 16.91 28.12
N SER A 15 17.92 16.95 26.97
CA SER A 15 17.51 17.77 25.81
C SER A 15 17.87 17.10 24.49
N PRO A 16 17.17 17.41 23.38
CA PRO A 16 17.49 16.91 22.06
C PRO A 16 18.93 17.28 21.63
N TYR A 17 19.40 18.46 21.98
CA TYR A 17 20.77 18.93 21.64
C TYR A 17 21.85 18.05 22.29
N LEU A 18 21.66 17.68 23.57
CA LEU A 18 22.58 16.77 24.26
C LEU A 18 22.52 15.36 23.67
N ALA A 19 21.36 14.90 23.23
CA ALA A 19 21.23 13.62 22.57
C ALA A 19 21.98 13.60 21.23
N GLU A 20 21.84 14.64 20.42
CA GLU A 20 22.56 14.83 19.15
C GLU A 20 24.07 14.86 19.35
N ASP A 21 24.57 15.65 20.31
CA ASP A 21 26.00 15.70 20.65
C ASP A 21 26.56 14.32 21.08
N ALA A 22 25.72 13.54 21.76
CA ALA A 22 26.10 12.20 22.20
C ALA A 22 26.15 11.18 21.06
N ILE A 23 25.31 11.34 20.01
CA ILE A 23 25.36 10.49 18.81
C ILE A 23 26.75 10.53 18.17
N ALA A 24 27.37 11.70 18.09
CA ALA A 24 28.71 11.86 17.51
C ALA A 24 29.80 11.09 18.26
N LYS A 25 29.54 10.64 19.49
CA LYS A 25 30.47 9.85 20.31
C LYS A 25 30.27 8.34 20.18
N VAL A 26 29.19 7.91 19.52
CA VAL A 26 28.93 6.49 19.29
C VAL A 26 29.91 5.95 18.26
N LYS A 27 30.61 4.90 18.62
CA LYS A 27 31.46 4.15 17.72
C LYS A 27 30.75 2.87 17.33
N LEU A 28 30.55 2.70 16.04
CA LEU A 28 30.00 1.48 15.45
C LEU A 28 31.13 0.75 14.73
N ASP A 29 31.30 -0.51 15.05
CA ASP A 29 32.18 -1.43 14.34
C ASP A 29 31.30 -2.43 13.62
N LEU A 30 31.28 -2.37 12.30
CA LEU A 30 30.36 -3.12 11.44
C LEU A 30 31.13 -3.83 10.34
N ASP A 31 30.97 -5.14 10.26
CA ASP A 31 31.42 -5.94 9.12
C ASP A 31 30.36 -5.89 8.00
N ALA A 32 30.75 -5.40 6.83
CA ALA A 32 29.87 -5.31 5.69
C ALA A 32 29.63 -6.70 5.08
N LEU A 33 28.35 -7.10 5.03
CA LEU A 33 27.91 -8.30 4.33
C LEU A 33 27.42 -7.95 2.91
N PRO A 34 27.37 -8.94 2.00
CA PRO A 34 26.76 -8.74 0.69
C PRO A 34 25.31 -8.27 0.83
N ALA A 35 24.95 -7.19 0.12
CA ALA A 35 23.61 -6.66 0.10
C ALA A 35 22.89 -7.04 -1.20
N VAL A 36 21.61 -7.39 -1.10
CA VAL A 36 20.74 -7.65 -2.23
C VAL A 36 19.61 -6.61 -2.26
N THR A 37 19.61 -5.77 -3.29
CA THR A 37 18.62 -4.68 -3.47
C THR A 37 17.79 -4.84 -4.75
N ASN A 38 18.16 -5.75 -5.63
CA ASN A 38 17.37 -6.12 -6.77
C ASN A 38 16.39 -7.26 -6.38
N VAL A 39 15.13 -7.12 -6.74
CA VAL A 39 14.07 -8.06 -6.31
C VAL A 39 14.20 -9.42 -6.99
N GLU A 40 14.67 -9.47 -8.23
CA GLU A 40 14.89 -10.72 -8.96
C GLU A 40 16.08 -11.49 -8.36
N ASP A 41 17.21 -10.82 -8.12
CA ASP A 41 18.39 -11.44 -7.48
C ASP A 41 18.04 -11.95 -6.07
N ALA A 42 17.19 -11.22 -5.34
CA ALA A 42 16.73 -11.63 -4.02
C ALA A 42 15.83 -12.88 -4.11
N ALA A 43 14.95 -12.95 -5.11
CA ALA A 43 14.09 -14.10 -5.35
C ALA A 43 14.89 -15.37 -5.70
N GLU A 44 16.04 -15.23 -6.37
CA GLU A 44 16.95 -16.34 -6.68
C GLU A 44 17.68 -16.87 -5.44
N GLY A 45 17.66 -16.14 -4.31
CA GLY A 45 18.24 -16.58 -3.05
C GLY A 45 19.78 -16.57 -3.02
N LYS A 46 20.43 -15.79 -3.88
CA LYS A 46 21.90 -15.70 -3.93
C LYS A 46 22.51 -15.26 -2.60
N TYR A 47 21.87 -14.33 -1.93
CA TYR A 47 22.21 -13.92 -0.57
C TYR A 47 20.93 -13.86 0.25
N LEU A 48 20.92 -14.48 1.43
CA LEU A 48 19.78 -14.51 2.33
C LEU A 48 19.83 -13.33 3.30
N LEU A 49 18.76 -12.54 3.37
CA LEU A 49 18.63 -11.49 4.36
C LEU A 49 18.46 -12.06 5.77
N HIS A 50 17.72 -13.14 5.88
CA HIS A 50 17.37 -13.83 7.11
C HIS A 50 17.71 -15.30 6.95
N GLU A 51 18.92 -15.70 7.36
CA GLU A 51 19.39 -17.09 7.23
C GLU A 51 18.44 -18.11 7.85
N VAL A 52 17.78 -17.74 8.97
CA VAL A 52 16.81 -18.59 9.65
C VAL A 52 15.58 -18.91 8.79
N ALA A 53 15.22 -18.01 7.87
CA ALA A 53 14.09 -18.22 6.97
C ALA A 53 14.41 -19.18 5.81
N GLY A 54 15.69 -19.30 5.43
CA GLY A 54 16.13 -20.18 4.36
C GLY A 54 15.86 -19.67 2.95
N GLU A 55 15.08 -18.60 2.81
CA GLU A 55 14.73 -17.95 1.54
C GLU A 55 14.40 -16.47 1.74
N ASN A 56 14.40 -15.70 0.66
CA ASN A 56 13.99 -14.29 0.67
C ASN A 56 12.53 -14.10 0.25
N ILE A 57 11.80 -15.16 -0.06
CA ILE A 57 10.38 -15.10 -0.43
C ILE A 57 9.56 -15.16 0.86
N GLY A 58 9.01 -14.02 1.28
CA GLY A 58 8.20 -13.90 2.49
C GLY A 58 6.78 -14.43 2.33
N ALA A 59 6.24 -14.39 1.11
CA ALA A 59 4.95 -14.99 0.74
C ALA A 59 4.86 -15.19 -0.77
N SER A 60 4.16 -16.22 -1.19
CA SER A 60 3.84 -16.45 -2.60
C SER A 60 2.52 -17.16 -2.75
N TYR A 61 1.81 -16.89 -3.84
CA TYR A 61 0.61 -17.64 -4.23
C TYR A 61 0.36 -17.57 -5.73
N ARG A 62 -0.50 -18.47 -6.20
CA ARG A 62 -1.03 -18.49 -7.56
C ARG A 62 -2.54 -18.54 -7.52
N VAL A 63 -3.18 -17.77 -8.37
CA VAL A 63 -4.64 -17.81 -8.59
C VAL A 63 -4.94 -17.92 -10.06
N GLU A 64 -6.04 -18.58 -10.38
CA GLU A 64 -6.48 -18.77 -11.75
C GLU A 64 -8.01 -18.79 -11.82
N ARG A 65 -8.56 -18.16 -12.87
CA ARG A 65 -9.97 -18.16 -13.21
C ARG A 65 -10.13 -18.42 -14.70
N GLY A 66 -11.14 -19.21 -15.06
CA GLY A 66 -11.38 -19.59 -16.45
C GLY A 66 -10.32 -20.57 -16.96
N ASN A 67 -10.05 -20.55 -18.26
CA ASN A 67 -8.99 -21.35 -18.88
C ASN A 67 -8.04 -20.43 -19.65
N VAL A 68 -6.99 -20.01 -18.96
CA VAL A 68 -6.02 -19.02 -19.50
C VAL A 68 -5.26 -19.59 -20.67
N GLU A 69 -4.82 -20.83 -20.62
CA GLU A 69 -4.08 -21.47 -21.72
C GLU A 69 -4.92 -21.50 -23.01
N THR A 70 -6.17 -21.93 -22.91
CA THR A 70 -7.10 -21.92 -24.05
C THR A 70 -7.34 -20.50 -24.58
N ALA A 71 -7.45 -19.49 -23.70
CA ALA A 71 -7.63 -18.12 -24.10
C ALA A 71 -6.43 -17.58 -24.89
N PHE A 72 -5.22 -17.93 -24.48
CA PHE A 72 -3.98 -17.51 -25.16
C PHE A 72 -3.74 -18.29 -26.44
N ASP A 73 -3.99 -19.61 -26.47
CA ASP A 73 -3.83 -20.46 -27.67
C ASP A 73 -4.76 -20.03 -28.81
N ASN A 74 -5.95 -19.53 -28.51
CA ASN A 74 -6.94 -19.10 -29.49
C ASN A 74 -6.89 -17.61 -29.83
N ALA A 75 -6.04 -16.82 -29.16
CA ALA A 75 -5.98 -15.39 -29.37
C ALA A 75 -5.18 -15.00 -30.62
N PRO A 76 -5.77 -14.29 -31.59
CA PRO A 76 -5.03 -13.74 -32.73
C PRO A 76 -4.16 -12.54 -32.34
N TYR A 77 -4.33 -11.97 -31.17
CA TYR A 77 -3.51 -10.90 -30.63
C TYR A 77 -3.04 -11.26 -29.23
N ILE A 78 -1.73 -11.18 -29.01
CA ILE A 78 -1.10 -11.35 -27.71
C ILE A 78 -0.07 -10.24 -27.53
N ARG A 79 -0.09 -9.59 -26.36
CA ARG A 79 0.93 -8.60 -25.99
C ARG A 79 1.48 -8.91 -24.61
N ARG A 80 2.78 -8.76 -24.48
CA ARG A 80 3.51 -8.89 -23.19
C ARG A 80 4.27 -7.60 -22.92
N GLU A 81 4.16 -7.11 -21.69
CA GLU A 81 4.89 -5.94 -21.23
C GLU A 81 5.36 -6.14 -19.78
N ARG A 82 6.47 -5.50 -19.47
CA ARG A 82 6.95 -5.37 -18.08
C ARG A 82 6.71 -3.96 -17.60
N PHE A 83 5.96 -3.85 -16.49
CA PHE A 83 5.70 -2.61 -15.80
C PHE A 83 6.43 -2.59 -14.46
N VAL A 84 7.01 -1.44 -14.13
CA VAL A 84 7.69 -1.24 -12.86
C VAL A 84 7.16 0.04 -12.23
N THR A 85 6.72 -0.07 -10.98
CA THR A 85 6.38 1.09 -10.15
C THR A 85 7.51 1.31 -9.15
N ASN A 86 8.09 2.51 -9.18
CA ASN A 86 9.18 2.83 -8.27
C ASN A 86 8.68 3.00 -6.83
N ARG A 87 9.59 2.81 -5.88
CA ARG A 87 9.36 3.02 -4.46
C ARG A 87 9.01 4.46 -4.16
N HIS A 88 7.97 4.69 -3.34
CA HIS A 88 7.50 6.01 -2.92
C HIS A 88 7.50 6.13 -1.41
N ALA A 89 7.85 7.32 -0.89
CA ALA A 89 7.62 7.71 0.49
C ALA A 89 6.29 8.46 0.60
N ALA A 90 5.53 8.25 1.67
CA ALA A 90 4.26 8.96 1.91
C ALA A 90 4.49 10.47 2.16
N CYS A 91 5.60 10.81 2.75
CA CYS A 91 6.08 12.17 2.99
C CYS A 91 4.99 13.13 3.54
N PRO A 92 4.30 12.80 4.65
CA PRO A 92 3.35 13.72 5.27
C PRO A 92 4.06 15.02 5.66
N LEU A 93 3.32 16.13 5.70
CA LEU A 93 3.92 17.43 6.05
C LEU A 93 4.52 17.41 7.46
N GLU A 94 3.83 16.81 8.42
CA GLU A 94 4.33 16.53 9.75
C GLU A 94 5.02 15.16 9.78
N THR A 95 6.23 15.09 10.35
CA THR A 95 6.94 13.85 10.66
C THR A 95 6.36 13.16 11.89
N ARG A 96 6.81 11.95 12.21
CA ARG A 96 6.31 11.24 13.40
C ARG A 96 6.85 11.84 14.68
N GLY A 97 6.04 11.83 15.74
CA GLY A 97 6.43 12.22 17.09
C GLY A 97 5.78 11.29 18.11
N LEU A 98 6.55 10.93 19.13
CA LEU A 98 6.13 9.98 20.16
C LEU A 98 6.53 10.45 21.55
N ILE A 99 5.67 10.17 22.53
CA ILE A 99 6.03 10.27 23.96
C ILE A 99 5.70 8.90 24.58
N GLY A 100 6.75 8.23 25.08
CA GLY A 100 6.60 7.00 25.84
C GLY A 100 6.63 7.28 27.35
N GLU A 101 5.73 6.65 28.10
CA GLU A 101 5.64 6.74 29.54
C GLU A 101 5.49 5.34 30.14
N CYS A 102 6.04 5.14 31.34
CA CYS A 102 5.87 3.92 32.09
C CYS A 102 5.62 4.27 33.58
N ASP A 103 4.47 3.85 34.06
CA ASP A 103 4.19 3.90 35.50
C ASP A 103 4.99 2.79 36.20
N GLN A 104 5.92 3.17 37.07
CA GLN A 104 6.87 2.26 37.66
C GLN A 104 6.23 1.30 38.71
N ASP A 105 5.09 1.68 39.31
CA ASP A 105 4.41 0.90 40.34
C ASP A 105 3.49 -0.15 39.69
N SER A 106 2.69 0.22 38.72
CA SER A 106 1.74 -0.68 38.06
C SER A 106 2.30 -1.38 36.82
N GLY A 107 3.42 -0.90 36.27
CA GLY A 107 3.99 -1.32 34.99
C GLY A 107 3.18 -0.90 33.77
N ARG A 108 2.18 -0.02 33.91
CA ARG A 108 1.35 0.49 32.81
C ARG A 108 2.20 1.31 31.85
N LEU A 109 2.02 1.05 30.55
CA LEU A 109 2.65 1.79 29.46
C LEU A 109 1.66 2.72 28.80
N ARG A 110 2.12 3.93 28.47
CA ARG A 110 1.38 4.90 27.66
C ARG A 110 2.26 5.37 26.52
N LEU A 111 1.72 5.33 25.30
CA LEU A 111 2.34 5.86 24.11
C LEU A 111 1.44 6.94 23.53
N THR A 112 1.89 8.18 23.55
CA THR A 112 1.22 9.33 22.94
C THR A 112 1.91 9.70 21.64
N GLY A 113 1.14 9.93 20.58
CA GLY A 113 1.65 10.24 19.25
C GLY A 113 1.08 9.27 18.24
N ALA A 114 0.22 9.73 17.45
CA ALA A 114 -0.70 9.10 16.56
C ALA A 114 -0.23 7.80 15.91
N ALA A 115 -0.80 6.73 16.32
CA ALA A 115 -0.85 5.52 15.53
C ALA A 115 -2.29 5.29 15.08
N LYS A 116 -2.57 5.40 13.81
CA LYS A 116 -3.79 4.84 13.20
C LYS A 116 -3.93 3.38 13.66
N VAL A 117 -5.16 2.86 13.79
CA VAL A 117 -5.40 1.47 14.19
C VAL A 117 -4.89 1.15 15.60
N THR A 118 -5.12 2.05 16.53
CA THR A 118 -4.67 1.96 17.92
C THR A 118 -5.03 0.64 18.58
N TYR A 119 -6.22 0.09 18.27
CA TYR A 119 -6.66 -1.20 18.85
C TYR A 119 -5.73 -2.37 18.47
N PHE A 120 -5.33 -2.48 17.19
CA PHE A 120 -4.40 -3.52 16.76
C PHE A 120 -3.00 -3.28 17.29
N ASN A 121 -2.54 -2.05 17.23
CA ASN A 121 -1.20 -1.68 17.65
C ASN A 121 -1.01 -1.90 19.16
N ARG A 122 -2.03 -1.65 19.98
CA ARG A 122 -2.03 -1.94 21.42
C ARG A 122 -1.72 -3.40 21.72
N ARG A 123 -2.37 -4.32 21.02
CA ARG A 123 -2.16 -5.77 21.17
C ARG A 123 -0.72 -6.17 20.89
N HIS A 124 -0.12 -5.65 19.83
CA HIS A 124 1.26 -5.95 19.48
C HIS A 124 2.26 -5.39 20.49
N ILE A 125 2.02 -4.18 21.00
CA ILE A 125 2.85 -3.61 22.07
C ILE A 125 2.71 -4.42 23.34
N ALA A 126 1.51 -4.76 23.76
CA ALA A 126 1.26 -5.59 24.96
C ALA A 126 2.02 -6.93 24.87
N ALA A 127 1.91 -7.62 23.75
CA ALA A 127 2.62 -8.88 23.52
C ALA A 127 4.15 -8.72 23.57
N ALA A 128 4.69 -7.65 23.00
CA ALA A 128 6.14 -7.40 22.99
C ALA A 128 6.72 -7.09 24.38
N PHE A 129 5.90 -6.56 25.29
CA PHE A 129 6.31 -6.25 26.67
C PHE A 129 5.87 -7.29 27.70
N ASP A 130 5.25 -8.38 27.25
CA ASP A 130 4.65 -9.42 28.11
C ASP A 130 3.65 -8.83 29.12
N LEU A 131 2.73 -8.03 28.63
CA LEU A 131 1.70 -7.34 29.40
C LEU A 131 0.30 -7.68 28.90
N ASP A 132 -0.68 -7.58 29.82
CA ASP A 132 -2.09 -7.55 29.43
C ASP A 132 -2.40 -6.27 28.63
N GLU A 133 -3.29 -6.36 27.63
CA GLU A 133 -3.68 -5.22 26.79
C GLU A 133 -4.20 -4.01 27.58
N GLU A 134 -4.85 -4.26 28.73
CA GLU A 134 -5.37 -3.24 29.64
C GLU A 134 -4.27 -2.37 30.28
N LYS A 135 -3.04 -2.87 30.30
CA LYS A 135 -1.88 -2.13 30.79
C LYS A 135 -1.20 -1.27 29.72
N VAL A 136 -1.68 -1.32 28.49
CA VAL A 136 -1.13 -0.52 27.39
C VAL A 136 -2.19 0.48 26.93
N GLU A 137 -1.83 1.75 26.95
CA GLU A 137 -2.67 2.86 26.51
C GLU A 137 -2.01 3.55 25.33
N LEU A 138 -2.73 3.65 24.21
CA LEU A 138 -2.31 4.40 23.04
C LEU A 138 -3.18 5.65 22.90
N ILE A 139 -2.54 6.82 22.90
CA ILE A 139 -3.21 8.10 22.76
C ILE A 139 -2.92 8.64 21.37
N GLU A 140 -3.96 8.74 20.59
CA GLU A 140 -3.94 9.38 19.28
C GLU A 140 -4.15 10.89 19.42
N LEU A 141 -3.47 11.65 18.56
CA LEU A 141 -3.56 13.10 18.49
C LEU A 141 -3.84 13.50 17.03
N ASP A 142 -4.30 14.73 16.84
CA ASP A 142 -4.35 15.35 15.52
C ASP A 142 -2.98 15.36 14.89
N VAL A 143 -2.91 14.99 13.60
CA VAL A 143 -1.66 14.84 12.88
C VAL A 143 -1.68 15.54 11.54
N GLY A 144 -0.51 16.05 11.13
CA GLY A 144 -0.28 16.70 9.86
C GLY A 144 -0.11 15.74 8.68
N GLY A 145 -1.06 14.80 8.54
CA GLY A 145 -1.12 13.81 7.47
C GLY A 145 -0.59 12.43 7.85
N GLY A 146 -1.18 11.39 7.26
CA GLY A 146 -0.80 9.99 7.49
C GLY A 146 -0.60 9.21 6.21
N PHE A 147 -1.56 9.26 5.30
CA PHE A 147 -1.56 8.59 3.99
C PHE A 147 -1.29 7.08 4.03
N GLY A 148 -1.55 6.43 5.19
CA GLY A 148 -1.27 5.03 5.44
C GLY A 148 0.03 4.77 6.23
N ALA A 149 1.05 5.60 6.10
CA ALA A 149 2.34 5.39 6.76
C ALA A 149 2.26 5.38 8.28
N ARG A 150 1.30 6.08 8.89
CA ARG A 150 1.10 6.09 10.34
C ARG A 150 0.25 4.91 10.85
N GLY A 151 -0.20 4.02 9.97
CA GLY A 151 -1.02 2.86 10.33
C GLY A 151 -0.26 1.68 10.92
N GLU A 152 1.06 1.73 10.89
CA GLU A 152 1.92 0.61 11.27
C GLU A 152 2.77 0.95 12.48
N LEU A 153 3.19 -0.10 13.20
CA LEU A 153 4.18 0.02 14.26
C LEU A 153 5.59 0.09 13.68
N TYR A 154 6.38 0.99 14.23
CA TYR A 154 7.79 1.19 13.91
C TYR A 154 8.67 0.79 15.10
N PRO A 155 9.96 0.54 14.89
CA PRO A 155 10.88 0.28 15.99
C PRO A 155 10.82 1.37 17.08
N GLU A 156 10.64 2.63 16.70
CA GLU A 156 10.59 3.77 17.60
C GLU A 156 9.41 3.72 18.57
N ASP A 157 8.26 3.13 18.17
CA ASP A 157 7.11 2.95 19.07
C ASP A 157 7.49 2.08 20.28
N TYR A 158 8.31 1.06 20.09
CA TYR A 158 8.83 0.22 21.16
C TYR A 158 10.00 0.88 21.91
N LEU A 159 10.90 1.54 21.18
CA LEU A 159 12.13 2.09 21.73
C LEU A 159 11.87 3.23 22.73
N VAL A 160 10.88 4.10 22.46
CA VAL A 160 10.53 5.17 23.41
C VAL A 160 9.91 4.61 24.70
N LEU A 161 9.13 3.51 24.61
CA LEU A 161 8.57 2.81 25.78
C LEU A 161 9.65 2.09 26.59
N ILE A 162 10.58 1.39 25.93
CA ILE A 162 11.73 0.75 26.57
C ILE A 162 12.58 1.80 27.29
N ALA A 163 12.85 2.92 26.63
CA ALA A 163 13.61 4.02 27.20
C ALA A 163 12.89 4.62 28.43
N ALA A 164 11.59 4.92 28.32
CA ALA A 164 10.80 5.44 29.44
C ALA A 164 10.79 4.49 30.65
N ARG A 165 10.58 3.19 30.41
CA ARG A 165 10.63 2.15 31.45
C ARG A 165 11.99 2.11 32.15
N ARG A 166 13.07 2.30 31.37
CA ARG A 166 14.44 2.23 31.87
C ARG A 166 14.87 3.45 32.69
N VAL A 167 14.48 4.65 32.24
CA VAL A 167 14.87 5.90 32.93
C VAL A 167 13.87 6.32 33.99
N GLY A 168 12.68 5.71 34.06
CA GLY A 168 11.61 6.05 35.00
C GLY A 168 11.00 7.44 34.81
N LYS A 169 11.08 7.97 33.59
CA LYS A 169 10.55 9.29 33.19
C LYS A 169 9.96 9.21 31.80
N PRO A 170 9.04 10.13 31.44
CA PRO A 170 8.59 10.27 30.05
C PRO A 170 9.76 10.50 29.09
N VAL A 171 9.75 9.82 27.96
CA VAL A 171 10.74 9.97 26.87
C VAL A 171 10.02 10.44 25.63
N LYS A 172 10.48 11.54 25.07
CA LYS A 172 9.96 12.13 23.83
C LYS A 172 10.95 11.90 22.71
N TRP A 173 10.45 11.51 21.54
CA TRP A 173 11.18 11.43 20.29
C TRP A 173 10.41 12.17 19.19
N ILE A 174 11.10 12.92 18.35
CA ILE A 174 10.56 13.58 17.18
C ILE A 174 11.45 13.19 15.99
N GLU A 175 10.83 12.58 14.99
CA GLU A 175 11.48 12.23 13.73
C GLU A 175 11.85 13.49 12.94
N ASP A 176 13.05 13.58 12.42
CA ASP A 176 13.39 14.60 11.45
C ASP A 176 12.98 14.19 10.01
N ARG A 177 13.05 15.13 9.07
CA ARG A 177 12.63 14.86 7.69
C ARG A 177 13.56 13.86 6.99
N ARG A 178 14.82 13.84 7.32
CA ARG A 178 15.80 12.91 6.75
C ARG A 178 15.54 11.48 7.25
N GLU A 179 15.30 11.34 8.54
CA GLU A 179 14.88 10.05 9.14
C GLU A 179 13.57 9.57 8.50
N ASN A 180 12.59 10.46 8.36
CA ASN A 180 11.30 10.14 7.73
C ASN A 180 11.47 9.57 6.30
N LEU A 181 12.30 10.21 5.48
CA LEU A 181 12.54 9.75 4.10
C LEU A 181 13.34 8.44 4.04
N MET A 182 14.18 8.13 5.04
CA MET A 182 15.00 6.92 5.05
C MET A 182 14.33 5.74 5.75
N ALA A 183 13.61 5.97 6.86
CA ALA A 183 13.18 4.94 7.80
C ALA A 183 11.67 4.76 7.90
N CYS A 184 10.87 5.77 7.52
CA CYS A 184 9.42 5.60 7.42
C CYS A 184 9.11 4.60 6.30
N ASN A 185 8.06 3.80 6.48
CA ASN A 185 7.68 2.82 5.46
C ASN A 185 7.55 3.47 4.08
N HIS A 186 8.18 2.84 3.12
CA HIS A 186 7.93 3.11 1.71
C HIS A 186 6.75 2.30 1.20
N SER A 187 6.32 2.54 -0.03
CA SER A 187 5.28 1.78 -0.70
C SER A 187 5.58 1.65 -2.19
N ARG A 188 4.72 0.99 -2.92
CA ARG A 188 4.90 0.68 -4.33
C ARG A 188 5.99 -0.38 -4.52
N ASP A 189 6.97 -0.17 -5.39
CA ASP A 189 8.09 -1.09 -5.65
C ASP A 189 7.61 -2.48 -6.12
N ILE A 190 6.82 -2.46 -7.18
CA ILE A 190 6.27 -3.67 -7.82
C ILE A 190 6.79 -3.78 -9.24
N THR A 191 7.26 -4.97 -9.59
CA THR A 191 7.48 -5.41 -10.96
C THR A 191 6.33 -6.32 -11.37
N CYS A 192 5.68 -6.00 -12.49
CA CYS A 192 4.57 -6.77 -13.05
C CYS A 192 4.87 -7.14 -14.50
N ASP A 193 5.13 -8.41 -14.74
CA ASP A 193 5.14 -8.99 -16.08
C ASP A 193 3.71 -9.35 -16.45
N LEU A 194 3.12 -8.58 -17.35
CA LEU A 194 1.72 -8.66 -17.74
C LEU A 194 1.58 -9.10 -19.19
N GLU A 195 0.71 -10.08 -19.44
CA GLU A 195 0.32 -10.51 -20.76
C GLU A 195 -1.19 -10.38 -20.93
N ILE A 196 -1.62 -9.91 -22.11
CA ILE A 196 -3.02 -9.83 -22.50
C ILE A 196 -3.23 -10.56 -23.82
N ALA A 197 -4.33 -11.33 -23.88
CA ALA A 197 -4.79 -12.02 -25.07
C ALA A 197 -6.15 -11.48 -25.52
N GLY A 198 -6.32 -11.23 -26.81
CA GLY A 198 -7.55 -10.67 -27.34
C GLY A 198 -7.77 -10.99 -28.82
N THR A 199 -8.92 -10.60 -29.31
CA THR A 199 -9.28 -10.66 -30.73
C THR A 199 -8.79 -9.41 -31.47
N LEU A 200 -8.75 -9.46 -32.80
CA LEU A 200 -8.33 -8.29 -33.62
C LEU A 200 -9.31 -7.12 -33.54
N ASP A 201 -10.54 -7.35 -33.11
CA ASP A 201 -11.53 -6.29 -32.88
C ASP A 201 -11.47 -5.70 -31.45
N GLY A 202 -10.44 -6.10 -30.67
CA GLY A 202 -10.16 -5.56 -29.34
C GLY A 202 -10.94 -6.20 -28.19
N THR A 203 -11.65 -7.33 -28.40
CA THR A 203 -12.27 -8.07 -27.28
C THR A 203 -11.21 -8.81 -26.47
N ILE A 204 -11.17 -8.61 -25.15
CA ILE A 204 -10.25 -9.29 -24.26
C ILE A 204 -10.72 -10.74 -24.01
N LEU A 205 -9.83 -11.71 -24.24
CA LEU A 205 -10.07 -13.13 -23.99
C LEU A 205 -9.45 -13.60 -22.67
N GLY A 206 -8.31 -13.03 -22.31
CA GLY A 206 -7.62 -13.40 -21.10
C GLY A 206 -6.47 -12.47 -20.75
N MET A 207 -6.05 -12.58 -19.48
CA MET A 207 -4.92 -11.84 -18.93
C MET A 207 -4.15 -12.75 -17.98
N ARG A 208 -2.82 -12.68 -18.01
CA ARG A 208 -1.98 -13.36 -17.01
C ARG A 208 -0.82 -12.50 -16.59
N CYS A 209 -0.36 -12.67 -15.35
CA CYS A 209 0.75 -11.86 -14.83
C CYS A 209 1.59 -12.61 -13.80
N THR A 210 2.85 -12.14 -13.68
CA THR A 210 3.72 -12.40 -12.54
C THR A 210 3.99 -11.07 -11.84
N VAL A 211 3.68 -11.00 -10.55
CA VAL A 211 3.88 -9.82 -9.70
C VAL A 211 4.97 -10.11 -8.69
N LEU A 212 6.06 -9.34 -8.73
CA LEU A 212 7.11 -9.35 -7.71
C LEU A 212 6.99 -8.07 -6.88
N GLY A 213 6.70 -8.21 -5.59
CA GLY A 213 6.62 -7.10 -4.65
C GLY A 213 7.85 -7.06 -3.73
N ASP A 214 8.59 -5.95 -3.74
CA ASP A 214 9.72 -5.75 -2.85
C ASP A 214 9.24 -5.26 -1.48
N LEU A 215 9.36 -6.10 -0.46
CA LEU A 215 8.94 -5.79 0.91
C LEU A 215 9.96 -4.97 1.70
N GLY A 216 11.16 -4.77 1.15
CA GLY A 216 12.29 -4.28 1.93
C GLY A 216 12.80 -5.30 2.94
N ALA A 217 13.51 -4.85 3.96
CA ALA A 217 14.27 -5.74 4.85
C ALA A 217 13.41 -6.58 5.82
N TYR A 218 12.17 -6.20 6.05
CA TYR A 218 11.26 -6.87 6.99
C TYR A 218 9.83 -6.89 6.47
N VAL A 219 9.15 -8.00 6.72
CA VAL A 219 7.70 -8.08 6.50
C VAL A 219 7.01 -7.33 7.64
N ARG A 220 6.61 -6.09 7.38
CA ARG A 220 5.83 -5.30 8.34
C ARG A 220 4.36 -5.67 8.31
N THR A 221 3.58 -5.16 9.25
CA THR A 221 2.16 -5.49 9.48
C THR A 221 1.34 -5.50 8.18
N ASN A 222 1.55 -4.53 7.30
CA ASN A 222 0.82 -4.38 6.04
C ASN A 222 1.70 -4.52 4.79
N GLY A 223 2.93 -5.00 4.91
CA GLY A 223 3.87 -5.09 3.78
C GLY A 223 3.35 -5.97 2.63
N GLY A 224 2.73 -7.10 2.95
CA GLY A 224 2.15 -8.01 1.97
C GLY A 224 0.86 -7.50 1.28
N VAL A 225 0.22 -6.47 1.82
CA VAL A 225 -1.03 -5.91 1.27
C VAL A 225 -0.80 -5.32 -0.12
N VAL A 226 0.32 -4.63 -0.35
CA VAL A 226 0.59 -3.94 -1.62
C VAL A 226 0.60 -4.91 -2.81
N PRO A 227 1.45 -5.97 -2.84
CA PRO A 227 1.48 -6.91 -3.95
C PRO A 227 0.20 -7.74 -4.07
N SER A 228 -0.44 -8.12 -2.95
CA SER A 228 -1.71 -8.89 -2.99
C SER A 228 -2.85 -8.06 -3.59
N LYS A 229 -2.98 -6.80 -3.19
CA LYS A 229 -3.99 -5.89 -3.76
C LYS A 229 -3.66 -5.52 -5.21
N ALA A 230 -2.39 -5.49 -5.63
CA ALA A 230 -2.04 -5.31 -7.03
C ALA A 230 -2.62 -6.43 -7.89
N VAL A 231 -2.53 -7.70 -7.46
CA VAL A 231 -3.19 -8.82 -8.15
C VAL A 231 -4.71 -8.69 -8.12
N GLN A 232 -5.28 -8.44 -6.94
CA GLN A 232 -6.74 -8.39 -6.75
C GLN A 232 -7.42 -7.33 -7.61
N PHE A 233 -6.78 -6.18 -7.80
CA PHE A 233 -7.34 -5.06 -8.56
C PHE A 233 -6.94 -5.03 -10.04
N LEU A 234 -6.04 -5.95 -10.46
CA LEU A 234 -5.54 -5.95 -11.84
C LEU A 234 -6.61 -6.15 -12.90
N PRO A 235 -7.61 -7.02 -12.75
CA PRO A 235 -8.67 -7.15 -13.77
C PRO A 235 -9.48 -5.88 -13.99
N GLY A 236 -9.68 -5.07 -12.94
CA GLY A 236 -10.51 -3.87 -13.01
C GLY A 236 -11.97 -4.16 -13.39
N PRO A 237 -12.77 -3.13 -13.71
CA PRO A 237 -14.17 -3.30 -14.08
C PRO A 237 -14.32 -3.73 -15.55
N TYR A 238 -13.41 -4.60 -16.01
CA TYR A 238 -13.42 -5.11 -17.37
C TYR A 238 -13.83 -6.58 -17.42
N ARG A 239 -14.48 -6.96 -18.52
CA ARG A 239 -14.81 -8.33 -18.80
C ARG A 239 -13.56 -9.09 -19.24
N ILE A 240 -12.96 -9.82 -18.29
CA ILE A 240 -11.77 -10.66 -18.51
C ILE A 240 -12.15 -12.09 -18.16
N PRO A 241 -12.56 -12.92 -19.16
CA PRO A 241 -13.09 -14.27 -18.90
C PRO A 241 -12.09 -15.23 -18.27
N SER A 242 -10.81 -15.07 -18.62
CA SER A 242 -9.72 -15.91 -18.13
C SER A 242 -8.63 -15.06 -17.53
N PHE A 243 -8.26 -15.35 -16.29
CA PHE A 243 -7.23 -14.60 -15.55
C PHE A 243 -6.35 -15.55 -14.75
N ALA A 244 -5.04 -15.36 -14.80
CA ALA A 244 -4.09 -16.03 -13.93
C ALA A 244 -3.05 -15.06 -13.39
N ALA A 245 -2.68 -15.24 -12.13
CA ALA A 245 -1.63 -14.46 -11.52
C ALA A 245 -0.74 -15.30 -10.61
N GLU A 246 0.57 -15.05 -10.66
CA GLU A 246 1.54 -15.49 -9.67
C GLU A 246 2.05 -14.27 -8.92
N MET A 247 2.01 -14.28 -7.59
CA MET A 247 2.55 -13.22 -6.74
C MET A 247 3.66 -13.77 -5.87
N LYS A 248 4.76 -13.00 -5.78
CA LYS A 248 5.85 -13.22 -4.81
C LYS A 248 6.15 -11.91 -4.10
N ALA A 249 6.11 -11.95 -2.78
CA ALA A 249 6.49 -10.86 -1.88
C ALA A 249 7.89 -11.19 -1.34
N ILE A 250 8.88 -10.34 -1.64
CA ILE A 250 10.30 -10.65 -1.53
C ILE A 250 10.98 -9.65 -0.61
N VAL A 251 11.84 -10.12 0.30
CA VAL A 251 12.64 -9.26 1.16
C VAL A 251 13.98 -8.88 0.49
N THR A 252 14.36 -7.60 0.67
CA THR A 252 15.60 -7.02 0.12
C THR A 252 16.25 -6.09 1.15
N ASN A 253 17.51 -5.67 0.92
CA ASN A 253 18.19 -4.71 1.81
C ASN A 253 17.73 -3.26 1.62
N LYS A 254 16.41 -3.06 1.52
CA LYS A 254 15.78 -1.73 1.42
C LYS A 254 14.92 -1.44 2.64
N THR A 255 14.53 -0.18 2.82
CA THR A 255 13.54 0.22 3.83
C THR A 255 12.28 -0.62 3.71
N PRO A 256 11.68 -1.11 4.81
CA PRO A 256 10.46 -1.90 4.75
C PRO A 256 9.33 -1.19 4.02
N VAL A 257 8.51 -1.98 3.32
CA VAL A 257 7.30 -1.52 2.63
C VAL A 257 6.09 -1.65 3.54
N GLY A 258 5.23 -0.65 3.48
CA GLY A 258 3.92 -0.64 4.10
C GLY A 258 2.87 0.01 3.21
N THR A 259 1.71 0.26 3.78
CA THR A 259 0.61 0.86 3.03
C THR A 259 0.83 2.35 2.80
N MET A 260 0.52 2.80 1.60
CA MET A 260 0.39 4.20 1.24
C MET A 260 -0.86 4.34 0.35
N ARG A 261 -1.64 5.39 0.52
CA ARG A 261 -2.89 5.74 -0.18
C ARG A 261 -3.13 4.94 -1.46
N GLY A 262 -4.17 4.07 -1.46
CA GLY A 262 -4.48 3.14 -2.56
C GLY A 262 -3.45 2.01 -2.77
N PRO A 263 -3.01 1.29 -1.70
CA PRO A 263 -1.99 0.24 -1.84
C PRO A 263 -2.44 -0.85 -2.80
N GLY A 264 -1.61 -1.18 -3.79
CA GLY A 264 -1.89 -2.15 -4.85
C GLY A 264 -2.83 -1.66 -5.95
N ARG A 265 -3.74 -0.73 -5.66
CA ARG A 265 -4.72 -0.22 -6.63
C ARG A 265 -4.09 0.72 -7.66
N PHE A 266 -3.17 1.56 -7.20
CA PHE A 266 -2.37 2.41 -8.08
C PHE A 266 -1.56 1.56 -9.06
N GLU A 267 -0.88 0.55 -8.56
CA GLU A 267 -0.02 -0.35 -9.34
C GLU A 267 -0.84 -1.14 -10.35
N ALA A 268 -1.94 -1.74 -9.91
CA ALA A 268 -2.86 -2.48 -10.77
C ALA A 268 -3.45 -1.60 -11.88
N THR A 269 -3.92 -0.40 -11.53
CA THR A 269 -4.48 0.55 -12.48
C THR A 269 -3.45 0.97 -13.50
N PHE A 270 -2.23 1.33 -13.07
CA PHE A 270 -1.15 1.69 -13.98
C PHE A 270 -0.84 0.57 -14.98
N CYS A 271 -0.62 -0.66 -14.49
CA CYS A 271 -0.28 -1.80 -15.35
C CYS A 271 -1.39 -2.10 -16.37
N ARG A 272 -2.63 -2.21 -15.88
CA ARG A 272 -3.80 -2.50 -16.71
C ARG A 272 -4.06 -1.43 -17.77
N GLU A 273 -4.18 -0.19 -17.35
CA GLU A 273 -4.57 0.89 -18.26
C GLU A 273 -3.49 1.18 -19.31
N ARG A 274 -2.21 1.07 -18.94
CA ARG A 274 -1.11 1.14 -19.91
C ARG A 274 -1.12 -0.02 -20.88
N MET A 275 -1.43 -1.24 -20.42
CA MET A 275 -1.58 -2.40 -21.33
C MET A 275 -2.73 -2.19 -22.31
N LEU A 276 -3.86 -1.63 -21.85
CA LEU A 276 -4.99 -1.32 -22.74
C LEU A 276 -4.65 -0.23 -23.76
N ASP A 277 -3.88 0.79 -23.40
CA ASP A 277 -3.39 1.79 -24.36
C ASP A 277 -2.48 1.18 -25.43
N ILE A 278 -1.61 0.24 -25.00
CA ILE A 278 -0.72 -0.47 -25.94
C ILE A 278 -1.53 -1.34 -26.90
N MET A 279 -2.50 -2.10 -26.36
CA MET A 279 -3.40 -2.92 -27.16
C MET A 279 -4.22 -2.08 -28.16
N ALA A 280 -4.76 -0.94 -27.72
CA ALA A 280 -5.51 -0.02 -28.56
C ALA A 280 -4.66 0.49 -29.74
N ARG A 281 -3.43 0.92 -29.45
CA ARG A 281 -2.47 1.38 -30.46
C ARG A 281 -2.10 0.26 -31.44
N ASP A 282 -1.79 -0.93 -30.96
CA ASP A 282 -1.36 -2.05 -31.79
C ASP A 282 -2.47 -2.53 -32.73
N LEU A 283 -3.73 -2.45 -32.29
CA LEU A 283 -4.92 -2.84 -33.06
C LEU A 283 -5.54 -1.67 -33.85
N PHE A 284 -4.99 -0.45 -33.76
CA PHE A 284 -5.54 0.76 -34.37
C PHE A 284 -6.96 1.08 -33.97
N ILE A 285 -7.30 0.79 -32.68
CA ILE A 285 -8.59 1.09 -32.06
C ILE A 285 -8.43 2.33 -31.17
N ASP A 286 -9.45 3.19 -31.15
CA ASP A 286 -9.47 4.32 -30.22
C ASP A 286 -9.40 3.82 -28.76
N PRO A 287 -8.52 4.37 -27.91
CA PRO A 287 -8.38 3.92 -26.52
C PRO A 287 -9.67 4.00 -25.69
N ALA A 288 -10.56 4.95 -25.98
CA ALA A 288 -11.85 5.05 -25.31
C ALA A 288 -12.80 3.95 -25.79
N GLU A 289 -12.84 3.69 -27.11
CA GLU A 289 -13.66 2.63 -27.68
C GLU A 289 -13.24 1.25 -27.21
N LEU A 290 -11.92 0.98 -27.12
CA LEU A 290 -11.41 -0.29 -26.58
C LEU A 290 -11.89 -0.52 -25.14
N ARG A 291 -11.87 0.52 -24.31
CA ARG A 291 -12.36 0.45 -22.93
C ARG A 291 -13.85 0.23 -22.86
N LEU A 292 -14.65 1.03 -23.57
CA LEU A 292 -16.11 0.90 -23.61
C LEU A 292 -16.55 -0.50 -24.08
N LYS A 293 -15.84 -1.10 -25.01
CA LYS A 293 -16.11 -2.46 -25.51
C LYS A 293 -15.96 -3.52 -24.41
N ASN A 294 -14.96 -3.37 -23.55
CA ASN A 294 -14.60 -4.37 -22.56
C ASN A 294 -15.10 -4.07 -21.16
N LEU A 295 -15.66 -2.87 -20.89
CA LEU A 295 -16.26 -2.55 -19.60
C LEU A 295 -17.46 -3.43 -19.31
N LEU A 296 -17.64 -3.79 -18.03
CA LEU A 296 -18.83 -4.46 -17.54
C LEU A 296 -20.05 -3.54 -17.72
N ASN A 297 -21.12 -4.07 -18.26
CA ASN A 297 -22.39 -3.38 -18.35
C ASN A 297 -23.20 -3.58 -17.05
N SER A 298 -24.09 -2.66 -16.73
CA SER A 298 -24.97 -2.75 -15.55
C SER A 298 -25.81 -4.03 -15.49
N GLU A 299 -26.19 -4.57 -16.66
CA GLU A 299 -26.95 -5.82 -16.77
C GLU A 299 -26.13 -7.09 -16.43
N GLU A 300 -24.79 -6.99 -16.41
CA GLU A 300 -23.89 -8.10 -16.05
C GLU A 300 -23.60 -8.14 -14.53
N LEU A 301 -24.04 -7.12 -13.80
CA LEU A 301 -23.82 -7.01 -12.36
C LEU A 301 -24.93 -7.70 -11.55
N PRO A 302 -24.61 -8.35 -10.43
CA PRO A 302 -23.30 -8.47 -9.83
C PRO A 302 -22.35 -9.40 -10.62
N TYR A 303 -21.13 -8.94 -10.89
CA TYR A 303 -20.14 -9.72 -11.64
C TYR A 303 -19.06 -10.26 -10.68
N ARG A 304 -19.00 -11.59 -10.57
CA ARG A 304 -18.01 -12.28 -9.71
C ARG A 304 -16.72 -12.51 -10.49
N ILE A 305 -15.62 -12.01 -9.97
CA ILE A 305 -14.30 -12.26 -10.51
C ILE A 305 -13.72 -13.57 -9.96
N GLY A 306 -14.04 -13.90 -8.71
CA GLY A 306 -13.53 -15.07 -8.01
C GLY A 306 -12.51 -14.71 -6.93
N GLU A 307 -11.94 -15.73 -6.29
CA GLU A 307 -10.88 -15.58 -5.31
C GLU A 307 -9.58 -15.17 -6.02
N LEU A 308 -9.13 -13.94 -5.79
CA LEU A 308 -7.90 -13.39 -6.36
C LEU A 308 -6.77 -13.22 -5.33
N VAL A 309 -7.08 -13.44 -4.06
CA VAL A 309 -6.15 -13.54 -2.94
C VAL A 309 -6.59 -14.73 -2.11
N PRO A 310 -5.74 -15.75 -1.90
CA PRO A 310 -6.12 -16.94 -1.16
C PRO A 310 -6.66 -16.63 0.24
N GLY A 311 -7.86 -17.15 0.54
CA GLY A 311 -8.56 -16.94 1.81
C GLY A 311 -9.40 -15.66 1.88
N ASP A 312 -9.31 -14.77 0.90
CA ASP A 312 -10.22 -13.63 0.79
C ASP A 312 -11.56 -14.07 0.15
N PRO A 313 -12.68 -13.39 0.46
CA PRO A 313 -13.93 -13.59 -0.28
C PRO A 313 -13.76 -13.34 -1.77
N ASP A 314 -14.62 -13.96 -2.57
CA ASP A 314 -14.68 -13.70 -4.02
C ASP A 314 -14.77 -12.21 -4.29
N ALA A 315 -13.84 -11.68 -5.09
CA ALA A 315 -13.93 -10.32 -5.58
C ALA A 315 -15.18 -10.19 -6.48
N THR A 316 -16.03 -9.21 -6.18
CA THR A 316 -17.31 -9.02 -6.86
C THR A 316 -17.53 -7.54 -7.13
N PHE A 317 -17.90 -7.21 -8.36
CA PHE A 317 -18.50 -5.93 -8.67
C PHE A 317 -19.99 -6.06 -8.45
N ASP A 318 -20.54 -5.35 -7.47
CA ASP A 318 -21.92 -5.49 -6.99
C ASP A 318 -22.91 -4.71 -7.86
N GLU A 319 -22.68 -3.41 -8.06
CA GLU A 319 -23.51 -2.54 -8.88
C GLU A 319 -22.66 -1.42 -9.54
N GLY A 320 -23.22 -0.74 -10.53
CA GLY A 320 -22.58 0.40 -11.20
C GLY A 320 -22.96 0.51 -12.67
N ASP A 321 -22.66 1.66 -13.25
CA ASP A 321 -22.74 1.91 -14.70
C ASP A 321 -21.44 2.54 -15.17
N TYR A 322 -20.43 1.68 -15.33
CA TYR A 322 -19.08 2.10 -15.71
C TYR A 322 -19.04 2.74 -17.10
N GLY A 323 -19.85 2.22 -18.02
CA GLY A 323 -19.93 2.73 -19.38
C GLY A 323 -20.50 4.15 -19.45
N SER A 324 -21.58 4.43 -18.74
CA SER A 324 -22.18 5.77 -18.72
C SER A 324 -21.29 6.78 -18.00
N ALA A 325 -20.70 6.39 -16.85
CA ALA A 325 -19.75 7.26 -16.15
C ALA A 325 -18.54 7.62 -17.04
N PHE A 326 -18.01 6.65 -17.78
CA PHE A 326 -16.89 6.89 -18.68
C PHE A 326 -17.27 7.76 -19.88
N ARG A 327 -18.44 7.57 -20.51
CA ARG A 327 -18.95 8.45 -21.59
C ARG A 327 -19.12 9.88 -21.08
N GLN A 328 -19.72 10.06 -19.91
CA GLN A 328 -19.87 11.38 -19.31
C GLN A 328 -18.51 12.08 -19.11
N LEU A 329 -17.49 11.34 -18.65
CA LEU A 329 -16.13 11.88 -18.54
C LEU A 329 -15.59 12.33 -19.90
N LEU A 330 -15.76 11.52 -20.95
CA LEU A 330 -15.27 11.85 -22.30
C LEU A 330 -15.94 13.12 -22.85
N GLU A 331 -17.22 13.30 -22.62
CA GLU A 331 -17.96 14.53 -22.95
C GLU A 331 -17.43 15.74 -22.17
N MET A 332 -17.26 15.61 -20.83
CA MET A 332 -16.81 16.69 -19.96
C MET A 332 -15.42 17.22 -20.33
N ILE A 333 -14.53 16.36 -20.78
CA ILE A 333 -13.16 16.75 -21.19
C ILE A 333 -13.05 17.14 -22.67
N ASP A 334 -14.14 17.09 -23.44
CA ASP A 334 -14.11 17.31 -24.89
C ASP A 334 -13.09 16.39 -25.59
N TYR A 335 -13.19 15.07 -25.29
CA TYR A 335 -12.22 14.05 -25.68
C TYR A 335 -11.90 14.09 -27.18
N ASP A 336 -12.91 14.20 -28.05
CA ASP A 336 -12.75 14.18 -29.49
C ASP A 336 -11.88 15.34 -30.01
N ASN A 337 -12.00 16.51 -29.41
CA ASN A 337 -11.15 17.65 -29.74
C ASN A 337 -9.71 17.45 -29.19
N TRP A 338 -9.58 16.99 -27.92
CA TRP A 338 -8.25 16.84 -27.32
C TRP A 338 -7.43 15.71 -27.96
N LYS A 339 -8.03 14.61 -28.39
CA LYS A 339 -7.31 13.52 -29.05
C LYS A 339 -6.65 13.97 -30.37
N THR A 340 -7.22 14.97 -31.08
CA THR A 340 -6.61 15.53 -32.29
C THR A 340 -5.38 16.37 -32.01
N LYS A 341 -5.19 16.82 -30.76
CA LYS A 341 -4.07 17.65 -30.29
C LYS A 341 -2.94 16.86 -29.68
N GLN A 342 -3.11 15.55 -29.52
CA GLN A 342 -2.10 14.69 -28.89
C GLN A 342 -0.80 14.70 -29.74
N GLY A 343 0.32 14.97 -29.07
CA GLY A 343 1.64 15.05 -29.69
C GLY A 343 1.95 16.38 -30.36
N TYR A 344 1.00 17.33 -30.42
CA TYR A 344 1.26 18.67 -30.93
C TYR A 344 1.78 19.60 -29.83
N GLU A 345 2.55 20.59 -30.26
CA GLU A 345 2.97 21.66 -29.37
C GLU A 345 1.88 22.74 -29.30
N LEU A 346 1.45 23.09 -28.10
CA LEU A 346 0.54 24.19 -27.82
C LEU A 346 1.17 25.07 -26.73
N ASP A 347 1.35 26.34 -27.03
CA ASP A 347 1.94 27.34 -26.13
C ASP A 347 3.30 26.90 -25.50
N GLY A 348 4.16 26.29 -26.36
CA GLY A 348 5.48 25.80 -25.90
C GLY A 348 5.45 24.50 -25.09
N ARG A 349 4.32 23.79 -25.05
CA ARG A 349 4.14 22.53 -24.35
C ARG A 349 3.66 21.41 -25.28
N LEU A 350 4.28 20.25 -25.18
CA LEU A 350 3.78 19.06 -25.86
C LEU A 350 2.52 18.56 -25.14
N MET A 351 1.45 18.36 -25.91
CA MET A 351 0.16 17.88 -25.40
C MET A 351 0.14 16.37 -25.36
N GLY A 352 -0.26 15.82 -24.20
CA GLY A 352 -0.50 14.40 -24.00
C GLY A 352 -1.91 14.17 -23.45
N LEU A 353 -2.57 13.12 -23.95
CA LEU A 353 -3.88 12.68 -23.46
C LEU A 353 -3.76 11.24 -22.99
N GLY A 354 -4.21 10.94 -21.79
CA GLY A 354 -4.28 9.60 -21.22
C GLY A 354 -5.63 9.35 -20.57
N LEU A 355 -6.12 8.12 -20.68
CA LEU A 355 -7.35 7.66 -20.07
C LEU A 355 -7.05 6.54 -19.09
N ALA A 356 -7.72 6.53 -17.94
CA ALA A 356 -7.63 5.44 -16.97
C ALA A 356 -8.96 5.30 -16.23
N ILE A 357 -9.34 4.07 -15.94
CA ILE A 357 -10.48 3.76 -15.08
C ILE A 357 -9.92 3.20 -13.76
N PHE A 358 -10.07 4.00 -12.72
CA PHE A 358 -9.72 3.63 -11.35
C PHE A 358 -10.96 3.15 -10.62
N HIS A 359 -10.82 2.12 -9.84
CA HIS A 359 -11.88 1.67 -8.92
C HIS A 359 -11.29 1.37 -7.54
N GLU A 360 -12.10 1.53 -6.52
CA GLU A 360 -11.77 1.28 -5.12
C GLU A 360 -12.87 0.41 -4.51
N SER A 361 -12.49 -0.45 -3.58
CA SER A 361 -13.45 -1.18 -2.76
C SER A 361 -13.91 -0.34 -1.58
N SER A 362 -15.18 -0.35 -1.30
CA SER A 362 -15.76 0.21 -0.07
C SER A 362 -15.67 -0.79 1.07
N ALA A 363 -15.71 -0.30 2.31
CA ALA A 363 -15.84 -1.08 3.54
C ALA A 363 -14.80 -2.21 3.69
N VAL A 364 -13.53 -1.89 3.47
CA VAL A 364 -12.41 -2.84 3.63
C VAL A 364 -11.87 -2.74 5.05
N GLY A 365 -12.08 -3.76 5.84
CA GLY A 365 -11.50 -3.85 7.20
C GLY A 365 -12.34 -4.73 8.12
N PRO A 366 -11.85 -4.95 9.36
CA PRO A 366 -12.66 -5.59 10.39
C PRO A 366 -13.86 -4.71 10.75
N PRO A 367 -14.95 -5.31 11.25
CA PRO A 367 -16.09 -4.54 11.76
C PRO A 367 -15.65 -3.55 12.84
N GLU A 368 -16.16 -2.34 12.76
CA GLU A 368 -16.01 -1.33 13.81
C GLU A 368 -17.32 -1.23 14.61
N THR A 369 -17.20 -0.90 15.89
CA THR A 369 -18.33 -0.70 16.78
C THR A 369 -18.30 0.72 17.31
N GLU A 370 -19.41 1.41 17.17
CA GLU A 370 -19.58 2.76 17.70
C GLU A 370 -20.64 2.76 18.81
N THR A 371 -20.48 3.65 19.77
CA THR A 371 -21.43 3.84 20.86
C THR A 371 -21.94 5.28 20.84
N ILE A 372 -23.24 5.45 20.73
CA ILE A 372 -23.88 6.76 20.82
C ILE A 372 -24.59 6.88 22.16
N ASN A 373 -24.19 7.86 22.97
CA ASN A 373 -24.82 8.20 24.22
C ASN A 373 -25.63 9.49 24.06
N ILE A 374 -26.92 9.43 24.33
CA ILE A 374 -27.80 10.60 24.35
C ILE A 374 -28.07 10.98 25.80
N HIS A 375 -27.58 12.13 26.22
CA HIS A 375 -27.72 12.63 27.57
C HIS A 375 -29.05 13.38 27.74
N PHE A 376 -29.56 13.41 28.99
CA PHE A 376 -30.83 14.09 29.31
C PHE A 376 -30.82 15.61 29.08
N ASP A 377 -29.65 16.22 28.99
CA ASP A 377 -29.44 17.63 28.66
C ASP A 377 -29.46 17.92 27.14
N GLY A 378 -29.63 16.86 26.32
CA GLY A 378 -29.65 16.95 24.86
C GLY A 378 -28.29 16.81 24.22
N ARG A 379 -27.21 16.64 24.98
CA ARG A 379 -25.87 16.37 24.43
C ARG A 379 -25.83 14.96 23.86
N VAL A 380 -25.25 14.83 22.67
CA VAL A 380 -24.96 13.55 22.03
C VAL A 380 -23.46 13.32 22.09
N GLU A 381 -23.04 12.15 22.57
CA GLU A 381 -21.65 11.72 22.60
C GLU A 381 -21.47 10.49 21.72
N LEU A 382 -20.57 10.59 20.76
CA LEU A 382 -20.16 9.48 19.89
C LEU A 382 -18.81 8.95 20.34
N LEU A 383 -18.74 7.68 20.68
CA LEU A 383 -17.48 6.97 20.93
C LEU A 383 -17.20 6.09 19.73
N THR A 384 -16.14 6.40 19.01
CA THR A 384 -15.72 5.72 17.78
C THR A 384 -14.25 5.30 17.84
N GLY A 385 -13.88 4.20 17.17
CA GLY A 385 -12.49 3.78 16.94
C GLY A 385 -11.85 4.45 15.74
N ALA A 386 -12.58 5.30 15.04
CA ALA A 386 -12.11 5.97 13.85
C ALA A 386 -11.09 7.07 14.19
N SER A 387 -10.03 7.18 13.38
CA SER A 387 -8.89 8.09 13.57
C SER A 387 -8.85 9.18 12.52
N SER A 388 -8.81 10.44 12.94
CA SER A 388 -8.59 11.57 12.04
C SER A 388 -7.10 11.71 11.69
N GLN A 389 -6.79 11.82 10.40
CA GLN A 389 -5.46 12.12 9.89
C GLN A 389 -5.49 13.30 8.91
N GLY A 390 -6.50 14.16 9.04
CA GLY A 390 -6.74 15.32 8.20
C GLY A 390 -7.78 15.10 7.10
N GLN A 391 -8.46 13.95 7.07
CA GLN A 391 -9.50 13.65 6.07
C GLN A 391 -10.89 14.23 6.40
N GLY A 392 -11.03 14.96 7.51
CA GLY A 392 -12.28 15.66 7.85
C GLY A 392 -13.33 14.77 8.54
N MET A 393 -12.93 13.70 9.18
CA MET A 393 -13.81 12.68 9.75
C MET A 393 -14.79 13.23 10.78
N GLU A 394 -14.37 14.20 11.62
CA GLU A 394 -15.24 14.82 12.63
C GLU A 394 -16.39 15.66 12.01
N GLN A 395 -16.30 15.96 10.72
CA GLN A 395 -17.34 16.70 10.00
C GLN A 395 -18.32 15.77 9.28
N ASP A 396 -17.92 14.52 9.07
CA ASP A 396 -18.73 13.51 8.37
C ASP A 396 -19.56 12.66 9.36
N MET A 397 -19.22 12.69 10.65
CA MET A 397 -19.92 12.04 11.77
C MET A 397 -20.90 12.98 12.47
#